data_3c43fb8e0bb2ce01c081a295a740c1bf
#
_entry.id   3c43fb8e0bb2ce01c081a295a740c1bf
#
_cell.length_a   1.000
_cell.length_b   1.000
_cell.length_c   1.000
_cell.angle_alpha   90.00
_cell.angle_beta   90.00
_cell.angle_gamma   90.00
#
_symmetry.space_group_name_H-M   'P 1'
#
loop_
_entity.id
_entity.type
_entity.pdbx_description
1 polymer ?
#
loop_
_entity_poly.entity_id
_entity_poly.type
_entity_poly.pdbx_seq_one_letter_code
_entity_poly.pdbx_strand_id
1 'polypeptide(L)'
;MHLTICIQLYSTVSYSTEDLSVAEGNSAKFICSATGHPQPQIIWQKVPKSSKEKGRIRLVDKNGKEIVQKRIHGQVLELPKVSRRDMGTYLCIAKNNVPPAVSKNFKLTVNCKPYIFNLKILNIDVI
;
A
#
# COMPACT_ATOMS: atom_id res chain seq x y z
N MET A 1 -10.88 7.17 -4.54
CA MET A 1 -12.27 7.16 -4.06
C MET A 1 -12.43 8.12 -2.90
N HIS A 2 -13.51 8.82 -2.86
CA HIS A 2 -13.76 9.83 -1.84
C HIS A 2 -15.01 9.47 -1.06
N LEU A 3 -14.84 9.25 0.24
CA LEU A 3 -15.94 8.99 1.14
C LEU A 3 -16.09 10.18 2.05
N THR A 4 -17.17 10.91 1.89
CA THR A 4 -17.40 12.10 2.70
C THR A 4 -18.46 11.81 3.72
N ILE A 5 -18.10 11.96 4.99
CA ILE A 5 -19.00 11.72 6.07
C ILE A 5 -18.93 12.90 7.01
N CYS A 6 -20.07 13.30 7.50
CA CYS A 6 -20.16 14.41 8.42
C CYS A 6 -19.47 14.08 9.73
N ILE A 7 -19.38 15.05 10.60
CA ILE A 7 -18.70 14.92 11.88
C ILE A 7 -19.16 13.66 12.61
N GLN A 8 -18.19 12.84 12.98
CA GLN A 8 -18.43 11.57 13.65
C GLN A 8 -17.58 11.49 14.90
N LEU A 9 -18.06 10.76 15.89
CA LEU A 9 -17.28 10.46 17.09
C LEU A 9 -16.32 9.29 16.86
N TYR A 10 -16.49 8.57 15.78
CA TYR A 10 -15.61 7.46 15.40
C TYR A 10 -14.92 7.78 14.08
N SER A 11 -13.91 6.98 13.75
CA SER A 11 -13.14 7.18 12.53
C SER A 11 -13.91 6.69 11.31
N THR A 12 -13.70 7.38 10.18
CA THR A 12 -14.26 6.98 8.91
C THR A 12 -13.27 7.33 7.82
N VAL A 13 -13.09 6.41 6.86
CA VAL A 13 -12.20 6.67 5.72
C VAL A 13 -12.88 7.72 4.84
N SER A 14 -12.24 8.87 4.68
CA SER A 14 -12.80 9.98 3.92
C SER A 14 -12.24 10.08 2.51
N TYR A 15 -11.02 9.59 2.29
CA TYR A 15 -10.38 9.62 0.99
C TYR A 15 -9.38 8.49 0.88
N SER A 16 -9.34 7.86 -0.27
CA SER A 16 -8.38 6.80 -0.51
C SER A 16 -8.10 6.68 -2.00
N THR A 17 -6.92 6.15 -2.32
CA THR A 17 -6.59 5.81 -3.69
C THR A 17 -7.18 4.47 -4.07
N GLU A 18 -7.09 4.14 -5.36
CA GLU A 18 -7.54 2.84 -5.85
C GLU A 18 -6.43 1.81 -5.68
N ASP A 19 -6.79 0.55 -5.91
CA ASP A 19 -5.80 -0.50 -6.04
C ASP A 19 -4.83 -0.17 -7.17
N LEU A 20 -3.59 -0.63 -7.03
CA LEU A 20 -2.53 -0.29 -7.98
C LEU A 20 -1.96 -1.52 -8.65
N SER A 21 -1.60 -1.34 -9.92
CA SER A 21 -0.83 -2.31 -10.67
C SER A 21 0.41 -1.59 -11.18
N VAL A 22 1.58 -2.03 -10.74
CA VAL A 22 2.83 -1.30 -10.95
C VAL A 22 3.88 -2.25 -11.49
N ALA A 23 4.70 -1.77 -12.41
CA ALA A 23 5.82 -2.56 -12.91
C ALA A 23 6.93 -2.63 -11.86
N GLU A 24 7.60 -3.77 -11.84
CA GLU A 24 8.71 -3.98 -10.92
C GLU A 24 9.76 -2.90 -11.11
N GLY A 25 10.26 -2.35 -10.00
CA GLY A 25 11.24 -1.27 -10.05
C GLY A 25 10.65 0.13 -9.98
N ASN A 26 9.36 0.27 -10.25
CA ASN A 26 8.69 1.57 -10.14
C ASN A 26 8.21 1.80 -8.71
N SER A 27 7.73 3.01 -8.46
CA SER A 27 7.20 3.33 -7.14
C SER A 27 5.69 3.08 -7.08
N ALA A 28 5.21 2.80 -5.88
CA ALA A 28 3.78 2.67 -5.61
C ALA A 28 3.43 3.59 -4.46
N LYS A 29 2.31 4.27 -4.55
CA LYS A 29 1.89 5.23 -3.55
C LYS A 29 0.41 5.06 -3.26
N PHE A 30 0.09 4.77 -2.03
CA PHE A 30 -1.29 4.71 -1.55
C PHE A 30 -1.54 5.87 -0.63
N ILE A 31 -2.72 6.45 -0.75
CA ILE A 31 -3.15 7.55 0.12
C ILE A 31 -4.44 7.14 0.79
N CYS A 32 -4.49 7.33 2.10
CA CYS A 32 -5.67 7.03 2.89
C CYS A 32 -5.80 8.09 3.96
N SER A 33 -6.94 8.75 3.99
CA SER A 33 -7.21 9.72 5.03
C SER A 33 -8.58 9.43 5.64
N ALA A 34 -8.78 9.89 6.85
CA ALA A 34 -10.01 9.62 7.56
C ALA A 34 -10.45 10.87 8.30
N THR A 35 -11.76 10.94 8.53
CA THR A 35 -12.35 12.00 9.35
C THR A 35 -12.96 11.38 10.56
N GLY A 36 -13.00 12.14 11.62
CA GLY A 36 -13.57 11.71 12.88
C GLY A 36 -13.24 12.72 13.96
N HIS A 37 -13.87 12.52 15.10
CA HIS A 37 -13.64 13.39 16.23
C HIS A 37 -13.54 12.52 17.48
N PRO A 38 -12.35 12.46 18.11
CA PRO A 38 -11.08 13.14 17.78
C PRO A 38 -10.50 12.73 16.44
N GLN A 39 -9.55 13.53 15.94
CA GLN A 39 -8.92 13.29 14.66
C GLN A 39 -8.26 11.89 14.64
N PRO A 40 -8.58 11.06 13.65
CA PRO A 40 -8.03 9.71 13.59
C PRO A 40 -6.56 9.70 13.20
N GLN A 41 -5.88 8.67 13.64
CA GLN A 41 -4.52 8.35 13.19
C GLN A 41 -4.61 7.24 12.16
N ILE A 42 -3.76 7.33 11.15
CA ILE A 42 -3.71 6.34 10.08
C ILE A 42 -2.49 5.44 10.28
N ILE A 43 -2.72 4.14 10.21
CA ILE A 43 -1.67 3.14 10.35
C ILE A 43 -1.79 2.18 9.17
N TRP A 44 -0.65 1.87 8.56
CA TRP A 44 -0.59 0.90 7.46
C TRP A 44 0.00 -0.40 7.94
N GLN A 45 -0.57 -1.50 7.47
CA GLN A 45 -0.06 -2.84 7.72
C GLN A 45 -0.19 -3.65 6.46
N LYS A 46 0.71 -4.60 6.28
CA LYS A 46 0.60 -5.54 5.17
C LYS A 46 -0.06 -6.81 5.67
N VAL A 47 -1.08 -7.28 4.96
CA VAL A 47 -1.78 -8.49 5.32
C VAL A 47 -0.93 -9.70 4.96
N PRO A 48 -0.66 -10.61 5.92
CA PRO A 48 0.11 -11.82 5.60
C PRO A 48 -0.63 -12.70 4.61
N LYS A 49 0.11 -13.29 3.67
CA LYS A 49 -0.46 -14.20 2.69
C LYS A 49 -0.69 -15.59 3.25
N SER A 50 0.04 -15.95 4.29
CA SER A 50 -0.08 -17.26 4.92
C SER A 50 0.31 -17.13 6.38
N SER A 51 0.04 -18.17 7.16
CA SER A 51 0.39 -18.19 8.58
C SER A 51 1.89 -18.13 8.82
N LYS A 52 2.69 -18.46 7.81
CA LYS A 52 4.15 -18.43 7.92
C LYS A 52 4.74 -17.07 7.59
N GLU A 53 4.00 -16.22 6.94
CA GLU A 53 4.46 -14.90 6.56
C GLU A 53 4.12 -13.91 7.66
N LYS A 54 5.02 -12.96 7.90
CA LYS A 54 4.85 -12.01 9.00
C LYS A 54 4.25 -10.67 8.61
N GLY A 55 3.76 -10.53 7.40
CA GLY A 55 3.08 -9.30 7.00
C GLY A 55 3.86 -8.05 7.28
N ARG A 56 5.05 -7.92 6.70
CA ARG A 56 5.88 -6.74 6.91
C ARG A 56 5.97 -5.91 5.65
N ILE A 57 6.03 -4.59 5.85
CA ILE A 57 6.17 -3.64 4.75
C ILE A 57 7.65 -3.40 4.52
N ARG A 58 8.09 -3.60 3.28
CA ARG A 58 9.47 -3.41 2.89
C ARG A 58 9.63 -2.05 2.23
N LEU A 59 10.58 -1.28 2.70
CA LEU A 59 10.92 0.02 2.14
C LEU A 59 12.37 0.01 1.71
N VAL A 60 12.70 0.85 0.73
CA VAL A 60 14.07 1.01 0.28
C VAL A 60 14.43 2.48 0.47
N ASP A 61 15.51 2.76 1.19
CA ASP A 61 15.92 4.13 1.44
C ASP A 61 16.70 4.70 0.25
N LYS A 62 17.18 5.94 0.40
CA LYS A 62 17.90 6.63 -0.65
C LYS A 62 19.17 5.93 -1.08
N ASN A 63 19.75 5.16 -0.18
CA ASN A 63 21.00 4.46 -0.44
C ASN A 63 20.79 3.04 -0.96
N GLY A 64 19.53 2.67 -1.19
CA GLY A 64 19.22 1.32 -1.61
C GLY A 64 19.13 0.32 -0.49
N LYS A 65 19.19 0.76 0.75
CA LYS A 65 19.11 -0.14 1.90
C LYS A 65 17.68 -0.54 2.16
N GLU A 66 17.46 -1.81 2.37
CA GLU A 66 16.14 -2.33 2.66
C GLU A 66 15.80 -2.16 4.14
N ILE A 67 14.63 -1.62 4.40
CA ILE A 67 14.10 -1.43 5.74
C ILE A 67 12.76 -2.14 5.81
N VAL A 68 12.55 -2.92 6.86
CA VAL A 68 11.32 -3.69 7.01
C VAL A 68 10.61 -3.25 8.27
N GLN A 69 9.33 -2.89 8.13
CA GLN A 69 8.54 -2.42 9.26
C GLN A 69 7.21 -3.14 9.34
N LYS A 70 6.75 -3.35 10.54
CA LYS A 70 5.46 -3.98 10.77
C LYS A 70 4.31 -3.00 10.55
N ARG A 71 4.52 -1.74 10.92
CA ARG A 71 3.50 -0.70 10.80
C ARG A 71 4.14 0.59 10.34
N ILE A 72 3.39 1.34 9.55
CA ILE A 72 3.81 2.66 9.11
C ILE A 72 2.70 3.64 9.45
N HIS A 73 3.06 4.75 10.04
CA HIS A 73 2.10 5.78 10.42
C HIS A 73 2.05 6.87 9.37
N GLY A 74 0.86 7.44 9.18
CA GLY A 74 0.67 8.55 8.28
C GLY A 74 -0.31 8.23 7.17
N GLN A 75 -0.75 9.26 6.47
CA GLN A 75 -1.77 9.11 5.43
C GLN A 75 -1.24 8.52 4.14
N VAL A 76 0.06 8.57 3.93
CA VAL A 76 0.68 8.14 2.69
C VAL A 76 1.57 6.95 2.94
N LEU A 77 1.37 5.89 2.17
CA LEU A 77 2.27 4.75 2.12
C LEU A 77 2.97 4.78 0.78
N GLU A 78 4.27 5.02 0.80
CA GLU A 78 5.05 5.07 -0.43
C GLU A 78 6.10 3.97 -0.44
N LEU A 79 6.07 3.18 -1.51
CA LEU A 79 7.04 2.11 -1.75
C LEU A 79 7.88 2.56 -2.93
N PRO A 80 9.09 3.11 -2.69
CA PRO A 80 9.84 3.78 -3.74
C PRO A 80 10.30 2.86 -4.87
N LYS A 81 10.50 1.59 -4.57
CA LYS A 81 11.03 0.66 -5.56
C LYS A 81 10.45 -0.71 -5.31
N VAL A 82 9.33 -0.99 -5.98
CA VAL A 82 8.60 -2.23 -5.70
C VAL A 82 9.27 -3.43 -6.33
N SER A 83 9.13 -4.55 -5.67
CA SER A 83 9.51 -5.85 -6.19
C SER A 83 8.34 -6.80 -6.01
N ARG A 84 8.47 -8.02 -6.55
CA ARG A 84 7.41 -9.01 -6.42
C ARG A 84 7.08 -9.32 -4.96
N ARG A 85 8.04 -9.15 -4.08
CA ARG A 85 7.81 -9.39 -2.66
C ARG A 85 6.84 -8.40 -2.05
N ASP A 86 6.65 -7.26 -2.69
CA ASP A 86 5.75 -6.23 -2.19
C ASP A 86 4.32 -6.46 -2.62
N MET A 87 4.07 -7.38 -3.55
CA MET A 87 2.73 -7.69 -4.01
C MET A 87 1.87 -8.21 -2.86
N GLY A 88 0.62 -7.80 -2.84
CA GLY A 88 -0.31 -8.26 -1.82
C GLY A 88 -1.27 -7.18 -1.40
N THR A 89 -1.85 -7.37 -0.22
CA THR A 89 -2.86 -6.47 0.31
C THR A 89 -2.28 -5.66 1.46
N TYR A 90 -2.53 -4.36 1.41
CA TYR A 90 -2.12 -3.42 2.45
C TYR A 90 -3.37 -2.88 3.11
N LEU A 91 -3.33 -2.77 4.41
CA LEU A 91 -4.48 -2.35 5.21
C LEU A 91 -4.22 -0.97 5.76
N CYS A 92 -5.14 -0.06 5.45
CA CYS A 92 -5.15 1.27 6.05
C CYS A 92 -6.12 1.22 7.23
N ILE A 93 -5.62 1.49 8.43
CA ILE A 93 -6.42 1.45 9.65
C ILE A 93 -6.51 2.86 10.19
N ALA A 94 -7.74 3.34 10.38
CA ALA A 94 -7.99 4.64 10.98
C ALA A 94 -8.61 4.43 12.36
N LYS A 95 -7.99 5.01 13.37
CA LYS A 95 -8.54 4.89 14.72
C LYS A 95 -8.30 6.17 15.51
N ASN A 96 -9.26 6.49 16.37
CA ASN A 96 -9.21 7.69 17.19
C ASN A 96 -9.55 7.39 18.66
N ASN A 97 -9.39 6.12 19.07
CA ASN A 97 -9.71 5.65 20.43
C ASN A 97 -11.20 5.61 20.74
N VAL A 98 -12.03 5.87 19.73
CA VAL A 98 -13.48 5.68 19.84
C VAL A 98 -13.83 4.49 18.94
N PRO A 99 -14.19 3.34 19.50
CA PRO A 99 -14.50 2.17 18.68
C PRO A 99 -15.78 2.38 17.87
N PRO A 100 -15.88 1.68 16.73
CA PRO A 100 -14.90 0.76 16.19
C PRO A 100 -13.86 1.50 15.34
N ALA A 101 -12.65 0.95 15.27
CA ALA A 101 -11.68 1.39 14.28
C ALA A 101 -12.17 0.95 12.90
N VAL A 102 -11.86 1.74 11.88
CA VAL A 102 -12.25 1.39 10.51
C VAL A 102 -11.01 1.14 9.68
N SER A 103 -11.17 0.32 8.66
CA SER A 103 -10.03 -0.03 7.82
C SER A 103 -10.47 -0.21 6.38
N LYS A 104 -9.50 -0.11 5.48
CA LYS A 104 -9.72 -0.32 4.06
C LYS A 104 -8.55 -1.09 3.48
N ASN A 105 -8.86 -2.05 2.61
CA ASN A 105 -7.86 -2.85 1.92
C ASN A 105 -7.45 -2.17 0.62
N PHE A 106 -6.15 -2.23 0.34
CA PHE A 106 -5.58 -1.78 -0.92
C PHE A 106 -4.76 -2.92 -1.48
N LYS A 107 -4.98 -3.24 -2.74
CA LYS A 107 -4.26 -4.33 -3.39
C LYS A 107 -3.16 -3.77 -4.27
N LEU A 108 -1.96 -4.31 -4.13
CA LEU A 108 -0.83 -3.98 -4.97
C LEU A 108 -0.48 -5.20 -5.82
N THR A 109 -0.54 -5.01 -7.13
CA THR A 109 -0.10 -6.00 -8.10
C THR A 109 1.19 -5.52 -8.72
N VAL A 110 2.20 -6.38 -8.77
CA VAL A 110 3.50 -6.03 -9.32
C VAL A 110 3.72 -6.85 -10.58
N ASN A 111 3.96 -6.14 -11.68
CA ASN A 111 4.14 -6.74 -13.00
C ASN A 111 5.61 -6.81 -13.36
N CYS A 112 5.93 -7.67 -14.30
CA CYS A 112 7.28 -7.77 -14.82
C CYS A 112 7.66 -6.47 -15.52
N LYS A 113 8.96 -6.20 -15.60
CA LYS A 113 9.43 -5.03 -16.32
C LYS A 113 9.14 -5.17 -17.80
N PRO A 114 8.48 -4.18 -18.41
CA PRO A 114 8.09 -4.31 -19.83
C PRO A 114 9.24 -4.54 -20.78
N TYR A 115 10.38 -3.92 -20.52
CA TYR A 115 11.50 -4.05 -21.43
C TYR A 115 12.04 -5.48 -21.54
N ILE A 116 11.80 -6.30 -20.53
CA ILE A 116 12.19 -7.70 -20.56
C ILE A 116 11.42 -8.45 -21.64
N PHE A 117 10.15 -8.17 -21.76
CA PHE A 117 9.34 -8.75 -22.82
C PHE A 117 9.84 -8.35 -24.19
N ASN A 118 10.18 -7.11 -24.36
CA ASN A 118 10.66 -6.61 -25.64
C ASN A 118 11.93 -7.33 -26.07
N LEU A 119 12.83 -7.54 -25.15
CA LEU A 119 14.06 -8.26 -25.46
C LEU A 119 13.82 -9.69 -25.89
N LYS A 120 12.82 -10.31 -25.34
CA LYS A 120 12.51 -11.70 -25.66
C LYS A 120 11.74 -11.81 -26.98
N ILE A 121 10.84 -10.93 -27.17
CA ILE A 121 9.92 -11.00 -28.30
C ILE A 121 10.55 -10.52 -29.57
N LEU A 122 11.29 -9.50 -29.47
CA LEU A 122 11.89 -8.87 -30.62
C LEU A 122 13.03 -9.62 -31.18
N ASN A 123 13.34 -10.56 -30.76
CA ASN A 123 14.38 -11.30 -31.16
C ASN A 123 14.12 -12.52 -31.69
N ILE A 124 12.73 -11.63 -31.31
CA ILE A 124 12.31 -12.00 -31.29
C ILE A 124 12.12 -12.37 -31.45
N ASP A 125 11.75 -12.43 -31.47
CA ASP A 125 11.35 -12.52 -31.53
C ASP A 125 11.25 -12.74 -31.48
N VAL A 126 11.32 -12.95 -31.57
CA VAL A 126 10.98 -12.90 -31.24
C VAL A 126 10.76 -13.17 -31.35
N ILE A 127 10.60 -13.54 -31.85
CA ILE A 127 10.19 -13.71 -31.93
C ILE A 127 10.09 -13.85 -31.97
#